data_c785d8ffb5cec1fcd91b6e0db394e81c
#
_entry.id   c785d8ffb5cec1fcd91b6e0db394e81c
#
_cell.length_a   1.000
_cell.length_b   1.000
_cell.length_c   1.000
_cell.angle_alpha   90.00
_cell.angle_beta   90.00
_cell.angle_gamma   90.00
#
_symmetry.space_group_name_H-M   'P 1'
#
loop_
_entity.id
_entity.type
_entity.pdbx_description
1 polymer ?
#
loop_
_entity_poly.entity_id
_entity_poly.type
_entity_poly.pdbx_seq_one_letter_code
_entity_poly.pdbx_strand_id
1 'polypeptide(L)'
;IGLVPFTLNRIKLAERRYWVVNPSRPLAEASITYHHITHSEIAQAPDLDVILDELLAQLAGRLVVVHFRNIERPFLNAAVKARRGEGVLFPMIDTMSLEARMHRQTLWARFRRWLGRPPVSIRMHASRERYGLPPYQGHHALVDALATAELLQAQIATHYRPETPLKDIWC
;
A
#
# COMPACT_ATOMS: atom_id res chain seq x y z
N ILE A 1 1.16 -2.75 -11.19
CA ILE A 1 0.18 -2.92 -10.09
C ILE A 1 0.37 -4.31 -9.51
N GLY A 2 0.40 -4.42 -8.18
CA GLY A 2 0.51 -5.69 -7.48
C GLY A 2 -0.59 -5.83 -6.44
N LEU A 3 -1.26 -6.98 -6.40
CA LEU A 3 -2.26 -7.32 -5.40
C LEU A 3 -1.90 -8.65 -4.74
N VAL A 4 -2.02 -8.70 -3.42
CA VAL A 4 -1.84 -9.91 -2.61
C VAL A 4 -3.03 -10.04 -1.66
N PRO A 5 -3.98 -10.93 -1.94
CA PRO A 5 -5.08 -11.20 -1.01
C PRO A 5 -4.57 -11.85 0.28
N PHE A 6 -5.13 -11.42 1.41
CA PHE A 6 -4.77 -12.00 2.70
C PHE A 6 -5.90 -11.87 3.72
N THR A 7 -5.79 -12.64 4.78
CA THR A 7 -6.53 -12.50 6.03
C THR A 7 -5.55 -12.18 7.16
N LEU A 8 -6.02 -11.87 8.34
CA LEU A 8 -5.12 -11.63 9.48
C LEU A 8 -4.24 -12.84 9.82
N ASN A 9 -4.67 -14.05 9.45
CA ASN A 9 -3.97 -15.29 9.77
C ASN A 9 -3.20 -15.90 8.58
N ARG A 10 -3.45 -15.45 7.35
CA ARG A 10 -2.89 -16.11 6.17
C ARG A 10 -2.76 -15.17 4.98
N ILE A 11 -1.60 -15.18 4.34
CA ILE A 11 -1.36 -14.53 3.04
C ILE A 11 -1.59 -15.56 1.94
N LYS A 12 -2.40 -15.19 0.94
CA LYS A 12 -2.84 -16.09 -0.15
C LYS A 12 -2.01 -15.85 -1.41
N LEU A 13 -0.75 -16.24 -1.38
CA LEU A 13 0.20 -16.00 -2.49
C LEU A 13 -0.26 -16.63 -3.81
N ALA A 14 -1.01 -17.73 -3.79
CA ALA A 14 -1.54 -18.36 -5.00
C ALA A 14 -2.59 -17.48 -5.72
N GLU A 15 -3.25 -16.59 -4.98
CA GLU A 15 -4.28 -15.68 -5.52
C GLU A 15 -3.70 -14.30 -5.89
N ARG A 16 -2.37 -14.11 -5.83
CA ARG A 16 -1.74 -12.82 -6.18
C ARG A 16 -2.01 -12.43 -7.63
N ARG A 17 -2.05 -11.14 -7.89
CA ARG A 17 -2.15 -10.57 -9.24
C ARG A 17 -1.05 -9.56 -9.46
N TYR A 18 -0.54 -9.53 -10.67
CA TYR A 18 0.48 -8.57 -11.09
C TYR A 18 0.21 -8.13 -12.52
N TRP A 19 0.18 -6.82 -12.73
CA TRP A 19 0.02 -6.24 -14.06
C TRP A 19 1.06 -5.15 -14.26
N VAL A 20 1.75 -5.20 -15.38
CA VAL A 20 2.42 -4.05 -15.96
C VAL A 20 1.42 -3.35 -16.85
N VAL A 21 1.31 -2.03 -16.74
CA VAL A 21 0.37 -1.23 -17.52
C VAL A 21 1.10 -0.10 -18.21
N ASN A 22 0.67 0.20 -19.43
CA ASN A 22 1.12 1.39 -20.15
C ASN A 22 0.31 2.59 -19.65
N PRO A 23 0.94 3.62 -19.05
CA PRO A 23 0.21 4.80 -18.58
C PRO A 23 -0.22 5.73 -19.71
N SER A 24 0.11 5.43 -20.98
CA SER A 24 -0.14 6.27 -22.16
C SER A 24 0.41 7.71 -22.03
N ARG A 25 1.46 7.86 -21.19
CA ARG A 25 2.19 9.12 -20.95
C ARG A 25 3.67 8.85 -20.89
N PRO A 26 4.53 9.81 -21.31
CA PRO A 26 5.97 9.67 -21.13
C PRO A 26 6.31 9.44 -19.66
N LEU A 27 7.15 8.44 -19.41
CA LEU A 27 7.70 8.19 -18.07
C LEU A 27 8.93 9.06 -17.85
N ALA A 28 9.08 9.58 -16.65
CA ALA A 28 10.34 10.20 -16.25
C ALA A 28 11.42 9.11 -16.16
N GLU A 29 12.62 9.37 -16.69
CA GLU A 29 13.75 8.42 -16.65
C GLU A 29 14.06 7.94 -15.24
N ALA A 30 13.94 8.81 -14.25
CA ALA A 30 14.06 8.46 -12.83
C ALA A 30 13.10 7.35 -12.38
N SER A 31 11.93 7.20 -13.02
CA SER A 31 10.94 6.17 -12.66
C SER A 31 11.47 4.76 -12.93
N ILE A 32 12.22 4.56 -14.02
CA ILE A 32 12.78 3.25 -14.40
C ILE A 32 13.77 2.75 -13.36
N THR A 33 14.59 3.65 -12.84
CA THR A 33 15.58 3.32 -11.80
C THR A 33 14.90 2.78 -10.53
N TYR A 34 13.66 3.21 -10.26
CA TYR A 34 12.92 2.77 -9.06
C TYR A 34 12.16 1.47 -9.26
N HIS A 35 11.56 1.24 -10.44
CA HIS A 35 10.64 0.11 -10.65
C HIS A 35 11.25 -1.07 -11.39
N HIS A 36 12.46 -0.91 -11.93
CA HIS A 36 13.17 -1.90 -12.76
C HIS A 36 12.35 -2.40 -13.97
N ILE A 37 11.30 -1.67 -14.38
CA ILE A 37 10.50 -1.96 -15.57
C ILE A 37 11.06 -1.13 -16.70
N THR A 38 11.47 -1.78 -17.77
CA THR A 38 12.09 -1.14 -18.92
C THR A 38 11.07 -0.39 -19.81
N HIS A 39 11.53 0.58 -20.59
CA HIS A 39 10.68 1.27 -21.56
C HIS A 39 10.01 0.29 -22.54
N SER A 40 10.71 -0.76 -22.97
CA SER A 40 10.19 -1.76 -23.88
C SER A 40 9.05 -2.58 -23.27
N GLU A 41 9.17 -2.97 -21.98
CA GLU A 41 8.11 -3.69 -21.26
C GLU A 41 6.85 -2.81 -21.11
N ILE A 42 7.03 -1.52 -20.82
CA ILE A 42 5.92 -0.59 -20.70
C ILE A 42 5.26 -0.31 -22.06
N ALA A 43 6.05 -0.16 -23.11
CA ALA A 43 5.52 0.08 -24.46
C ALA A 43 4.68 -1.11 -24.98
N GLN A 44 5.00 -2.33 -24.56
CA GLN A 44 4.28 -3.55 -24.91
C GLN A 44 3.14 -3.87 -23.94
N ALA A 45 3.09 -3.21 -22.79
CA ALA A 45 2.06 -3.45 -21.79
C ALA A 45 0.71 -2.89 -22.23
N PRO A 46 -0.41 -3.54 -21.85
CA PRO A 46 -1.75 -3.04 -22.14
C PRO A 46 -2.02 -1.71 -21.40
N ASP A 47 -2.95 -0.92 -21.92
CA ASP A 47 -3.50 0.20 -21.17
C ASP A 47 -4.24 -0.31 -19.92
N LEU A 48 -4.30 0.53 -18.89
CA LEU A 48 -5.00 0.19 -17.65
C LEU A 48 -6.48 -0.19 -17.90
N ASP A 49 -7.12 0.36 -18.92
CA ASP A 49 -8.51 0.07 -19.25
C ASP A 49 -8.74 -1.43 -19.53
N VAL A 50 -7.77 -2.10 -20.12
CA VAL A 50 -7.84 -3.54 -20.45
C VAL A 50 -7.96 -4.40 -19.20
N ILE A 51 -7.30 -3.99 -18.11
CA ILE A 51 -7.28 -4.77 -16.85
C ILE A 51 -8.23 -4.21 -15.79
N LEU A 52 -8.87 -3.07 -16.08
CA LEU A 52 -9.58 -2.30 -15.06
C LEU A 52 -10.74 -3.07 -14.44
N ASP A 53 -11.51 -3.78 -15.25
CA ASP A 53 -12.65 -4.57 -14.75
C ASP A 53 -12.18 -5.72 -13.85
N GLU A 54 -11.10 -6.41 -14.21
CA GLU A 54 -10.49 -7.43 -13.36
C GLU A 54 -9.97 -6.80 -12.04
N LEU A 55 -9.27 -5.66 -12.14
CA LEU A 55 -8.76 -4.96 -10.97
C LEU A 55 -9.90 -4.57 -10.01
N LEU A 56 -10.96 -3.95 -10.53
CA LEU A 56 -12.10 -3.54 -9.71
C LEU A 56 -12.84 -4.74 -9.11
N ALA A 57 -12.98 -5.85 -9.85
CA ALA A 57 -13.55 -7.10 -9.34
C ALA A 57 -12.71 -7.67 -8.18
N GLN A 58 -11.38 -7.56 -8.23
CA GLN A 58 -10.50 -7.98 -7.13
C GLN A 58 -10.65 -7.09 -5.88
N LEU A 59 -11.01 -5.82 -6.04
CA LEU A 59 -11.20 -4.88 -4.92
C LEU A 59 -12.62 -4.90 -4.34
N ALA A 60 -13.61 -5.33 -5.12
CA ALA A 60 -15.01 -5.32 -4.73
C ALA A 60 -15.27 -6.15 -3.47
N GLY A 61 -15.97 -5.57 -2.49
CA GLY A 61 -16.33 -6.22 -1.23
C GLY A 61 -15.14 -6.46 -0.27
N ARG A 62 -13.97 -5.89 -0.54
CA ARG A 62 -12.76 -6.07 0.27
C ARG A 62 -12.27 -4.76 0.86
N LEU A 63 -11.58 -4.85 2.00
CA LEU A 63 -10.78 -3.75 2.53
C LEU A 63 -9.44 -3.72 1.80
N VAL A 64 -9.11 -2.59 1.21
CA VAL A 64 -7.83 -2.40 0.53
C VAL A 64 -6.79 -1.92 1.54
N VAL A 65 -5.66 -2.61 1.60
CA VAL A 65 -4.56 -2.26 2.50
C VAL A 65 -3.43 -1.67 1.69
N VAL A 66 -2.96 -0.51 2.11
CA VAL A 66 -1.88 0.24 1.46
C VAL A 66 -0.86 0.72 2.47
N HIS A 67 0.29 1.17 1.97
CA HIS A 67 1.26 1.91 2.77
C HIS A 67 1.46 3.30 2.17
N PHE A 68 0.76 4.28 2.70
CA PHE A 68 0.67 5.67 2.26
C PHE A 68 -0.44 5.94 1.23
N ARG A 69 -1.69 5.85 1.69
CA ARG A 69 -2.92 6.05 0.90
C ARG A 69 -2.96 7.34 0.06
N ASN A 70 -2.15 8.36 0.43
CA ASN A 70 -2.13 9.63 -0.28
C ASN A 70 -1.52 9.53 -1.69
N ILE A 71 -0.88 8.41 -2.02
CA ILE A 71 -0.43 8.09 -3.38
C ILE A 71 -1.46 7.20 -4.07
N GLU A 72 -1.80 6.05 -3.46
CA GLU A 72 -2.61 5.03 -4.14
C GLU A 72 -4.03 5.48 -4.41
N ARG A 73 -4.69 6.13 -3.43
CA ARG A 73 -6.08 6.56 -3.58
C ARG A 73 -6.28 7.60 -4.68
N PRO A 74 -5.55 8.74 -4.71
CA PRO A 74 -5.68 9.72 -5.78
C PRO A 74 -5.30 9.16 -7.15
N PHE A 75 -4.24 8.35 -7.20
CA PHE A 75 -3.77 7.73 -8.44
C PHE A 75 -4.84 6.82 -9.04
N LEU A 76 -5.37 5.87 -8.26
CA LEU A 76 -6.39 4.94 -8.76
C LEU A 76 -7.70 5.66 -9.09
N ASN A 77 -8.13 6.60 -8.26
CA ASN A 77 -9.33 7.39 -8.54
C ASN A 77 -9.20 8.19 -9.84
N ALA A 78 -8.06 8.87 -10.05
CA ALA A 78 -7.80 9.62 -11.28
C ALA A 78 -7.72 8.71 -12.51
N ALA A 79 -7.08 7.55 -12.38
CA ALA A 79 -6.92 6.58 -13.45
C ALA A 79 -8.26 5.96 -13.89
N VAL A 80 -9.13 5.62 -12.92
CA VAL A 80 -10.49 5.13 -13.19
C VAL A 80 -11.35 6.23 -13.80
N LYS A 81 -11.33 7.43 -13.22
CA LYS A 81 -12.10 8.57 -13.74
C LYS A 81 -11.75 8.92 -15.18
N ALA A 82 -10.47 8.86 -15.54
CA ALA A 82 -10.02 9.14 -16.90
C ALA A 82 -10.55 8.13 -17.94
N ARG A 83 -10.90 6.92 -17.53
CA ARG A 83 -11.31 5.82 -18.42
C ARG A 83 -12.81 5.52 -18.38
N ARG A 84 -13.46 5.74 -17.24
CA ARG A 84 -14.88 5.42 -17.02
C ARG A 84 -15.76 6.66 -16.82
N GLY A 85 -15.16 7.86 -16.78
CA GLY A 85 -15.89 9.11 -16.50
C GLY A 85 -16.21 9.32 -15.02
N GLU A 86 -16.20 8.26 -14.22
CA GLU A 86 -16.50 8.28 -12.79
C GLU A 86 -15.31 7.80 -11.97
N GLY A 87 -15.11 8.40 -10.80
CA GLY A 87 -14.09 7.99 -9.86
C GLY A 87 -14.51 6.78 -9.04
N VAL A 88 -13.55 6.16 -8.36
CA VAL A 88 -13.78 5.03 -7.44
C VAL A 88 -13.37 5.41 -6.03
N LEU A 89 -14.24 5.09 -5.08
CA LEU A 89 -13.93 5.17 -3.65
C LEU A 89 -14.16 3.79 -3.03
N PHE A 90 -13.22 3.36 -2.22
CA PHE A 90 -13.32 2.11 -1.48
C PHE A 90 -12.64 2.25 -0.11
N PRO A 91 -13.05 1.41 0.85
CA PRO A 91 -12.48 1.43 2.19
C PRO A 91 -11.00 1.03 2.16
N MET A 92 -10.17 1.82 2.84
CA MET A 92 -8.74 1.58 2.95
C MET A 92 -8.27 1.51 4.38
N ILE A 93 -7.28 0.65 4.61
CA ILE A 93 -6.41 0.67 5.79
C ILE A 93 -5.04 1.13 5.33
N ASP A 94 -4.51 2.17 5.96
CA ASP A 94 -3.18 2.69 5.66
C ASP A 94 -2.22 2.35 6.80
N THR A 95 -1.33 1.41 6.56
CA THR A 95 -0.34 0.95 7.54
C THR A 95 0.60 2.06 8.00
N MET A 96 0.90 3.07 7.14
CA MET A 96 1.68 4.24 7.55
C MET A 96 0.88 5.15 8.51
N SER A 97 -0.41 5.32 8.28
CA SER A 97 -1.29 6.07 9.19
C SER A 97 -1.43 5.38 10.54
N LEU A 98 -1.49 4.04 10.56
CA LEU A 98 -1.46 3.25 11.80
C LEU A 98 -0.15 3.49 12.58
N GLU A 99 1.01 3.41 11.91
CA GLU A 99 2.30 3.73 12.53
C GLU A 99 2.35 5.16 13.09
N ALA A 100 1.80 6.13 12.35
CA ALA A 100 1.75 7.50 12.82
C ALA A 100 0.91 7.63 14.10
N ARG A 101 -0.25 6.97 14.16
CA ARG A 101 -1.10 6.96 15.38
C ARG A 101 -0.36 6.36 16.57
N MET A 102 0.30 5.23 16.39
CA MET A 102 0.99 4.50 17.46
C MET A 102 2.28 5.18 17.93
N HIS A 103 3.03 5.83 17.02
CA HIS A 103 4.38 6.28 17.33
C HIS A 103 4.61 7.78 17.22
N ARG A 104 3.72 8.57 16.61
CA ARG A 104 3.88 10.02 16.43
C ARG A 104 2.80 10.86 17.09
N GLN A 105 1.60 10.29 17.31
CA GLN A 105 0.45 11.03 17.84
C GLN A 105 0.24 10.81 19.34
N THR A 106 0.99 9.94 19.97
CA THR A 106 0.95 9.70 21.42
C THR A 106 1.47 10.90 22.22
N LEU A 107 1.02 11.07 23.45
CA LEU A 107 1.53 12.12 24.35
C LEU A 107 3.03 12.01 24.54
N TRP A 108 3.55 10.79 24.66
CA TRP A 108 4.99 10.54 24.78
C TRP A 108 5.78 10.99 23.54
N ALA A 109 5.26 10.73 22.35
CA ALA A 109 5.90 11.17 21.10
C ALA A 109 5.91 12.71 20.99
N ARG A 110 4.84 13.38 21.45
CA ARG A 110 4.76 14.85 21.50
C ARG A 110 5.77 15.41 22.50
N PHE A 111 5.89 14.80 23.67
CA PHE A 111 6.88 15.19 24.68
C PHE A 111 8.33 15.02 24.18
N ARG A 112 8.65 13.88 23.56
CA ARG A 112 9.95 13.67 22.94
C ARG A 112 10.30 14.72 21.89
N ARG A 113 9.32 15.11 21.06
CA ARG A 113 9.49 16.16 20.05
C ARG A 113 9.74 17.51 20.69
N TRP A 114 9.05 17.81 21.78
CA TRP A 114 9.30 19.03 22.56
C TRP A 114 10.74 19.08 23.12
N LEU A 115 11.31 17.93 23.47
CA LEU A 115 12.72 17.80 23.86
C LEU A 115 13.69 17.81 22.67
N GLY A 116 13.26 18.21 21.47
CA GLY A 116 14.12 18.30 20.27
C GLY A 116 14.47 16.95 19.64
N ARG A 117 13.87 15.82 20.07
CA ARG A 117 14.14 14.51 19.47
C ARG A 117 13.37 14.35 18.16
N PRO A 118 14.01 13.83 17.08
CA PRO A 118 13.34 13.61 15.81
C PRO A 118 12.21 12.60 15.95
N PRO A 119 11.15 12.74 15.12
CA PRO A 119 10.05 11.77 15.13
C PRO A 119 10.51 10.41 14.62
N VAL A 120 9.90 9.36 15.16
CA VAL A 120 10.14 7.98 14.71
C VAL A 120 9.81 7.85 13.22
N SER A 121 10.66 7.16 12.45
CA SER A 121 10.38 6.88 11.04
C SER A 121 9.19 5.92 10.92
N ILE A 122 8.25 6.26 10.03
CA ILE A 122 7.06 5.45 9.72
C ILE A 122 7.09 4.92 8.29
N ARG A 123 8.23 5.02 7.61
CA ARG A 123 8.44 4.44 6.29
C ARG A 123 8.44 2.91 6.39
N MET A 124 8.06 2.24 5.33
CA MET A 124 7.90 0.78 5.26
C MET A 124 9.07 0.01 5.90
N HIS A 125 10.30 0.31 5.49
CA HIS A 125 11.49 -0.39 6.00
C HIS A 125 11.63 -0.27 7.53
N ALA A 126 11.59 0.96 8.06
CA ALA A 126 11.73 1.21 9.49
C ALA A 126 10.54 0.66 10.32
N SER A 127 9.34 0.65 9.72
CA SER A 127 8.16 0.05 10.36
C SER A 127 8.30 -1.46 10.44
N ARG A 128 8.69 -2.13 9.35
CA ARG A 128 8.91 -3.58 9.33
C ARG A 128 9.99 -4.02 10.32
N GLU A 129 11.11 -3.31 10.36
CA GLU A 129 12.20 -3.58 11.30
C GLU A 129 11.73 -3.53 12.76
N ARG A 130 10.84 -2.59 13.10
CA ARG A 130 10.28 -2.44 14.45
C ARG A 130 9.50 -3.67 14.91
N TYR A 131 8.86 -4.39 13.98
CA TYR A 131 8.12 -5.63 14.26
C TYR A 131 8.97 -6.89 14.04
N GLY A 132 10.28 -6.76 13.82
CA GLY A 132 11.16 -7.90 13.56
C GLY A 132 10.85 -8.63 12.24
N LEU A 133 10.18 -7.98 11.30
CA LEU A 133 9.92 -8.55 9.99
C LEU A 133 11.19 -8.56 9.13
N PRO A 134 11.40 -9.57 8.29
CA PRO A 134 12.60 -9.68 7.48
C PRO A 134 12.75 -8.48 6.52
N PRO A 135 13.99 -8.11 6.17
CA PRO A 135 14.23 -7.10 5.15
C PRO A 135 13.63 -7.53 3.81
N TYR A 136 13.20 -6.57 3.01
CA TYR A 136 12.63 -6.82 1.69
C TYR A 136 13.25 -5.87 0.66
N GLN A 137 13.26 -6.29 -0.60
CA GLN A 137 13.64 -5.42 -1.71
C GLN A 137 12.40 -4.68 -2.20
N GLY A 138 12.29 -3.41 -1.86
CA GLY A 138 11.21 -2.53 -2.31
C GLY A 138 11.23 -2.25 -3.82
N HIS A 139 10.20 -1.52 -4.26
CA HIS A 139 10.02 -1.04 -5.64
C HIS A 139 9.58 -2.11 -6.68
N HIS A 140 9.26 -3.32 -6.24
CA HIS A 140 8.52 -4.29 -7.03
C HIS A 140 7.10 -4.42 -6.47
N ALA A 141 6.08 -4.14 -7.28
CA ALA A 141 4.71 -3.97 -6.81
C ALA A 141 4.15 -5.18 -6.02
N LEU A 142 4.49 -6.42 -6.40
CA LEU A 142 4.09 -7.61 -5.62
C LEU A 142 4.83 -7.70 -4.29
N VAL A 143 6.11 -7.36 -4.27
CA VAL A 143 6.92 -7.39 -3.04
C VAL A 143 6.44 -6.33 -2.08
N ASP A 144 6.12 -5.14 -2.58
CA ASP A 144 5.55 -4.05 -1.76
C ASP A 144 4.16 -4.41 -1.22
N ALA A 145 3.31 -5.06 -2.02
CA ALA A 145 2.01 -5.55 -1.58
C ALA A 145 2.13 -6.63 -0.49
N LEU A 146 3.06 -7.58 -0.66
CA LEU A 146 3.36 -8.59 0.35
C LEU A 146 3.89 -7.97 1.63
N ALA A 147 4.86 -7.07 1.52
CA ALA A 147 5.45 -6.36 2.66
C ALA A 147 4.41 -5.54 3.43
N THR A 148 3.43 -4.96 2.72
CA THR A 148 2.31 -4.23 3.32
C THR A 148 1.35 -5.17 4.07
N ALA A 149 1.03 -6.33 3.51
CA ALA A 149 0.19 -7.33 4.15
C ALA A 149 0.82 -7.86 5.44
N GLU A 150 2.11 -8.24 5.40
CA GLU A 150 2.86 -8.70 6.57
C GLU A 150 2.94 -7.61 7.65
N LEU A 151 3.17 -6.35 7.25
CA LEU A 151 3.21 -5.24 8.20
C LEU A 151 1.88 -5.04 8.90
N LEU A 152 0.73 -5.08 8.17
CA LEU A 152 -0.57 -4.98 8.81
C LEU A 152 -0.82 -6.13 9.77
N GLN A 153 -0.50 -7.37 9.39
CA GLN A 153 -0.65 -8.53 10.28
C GLN A 153 0.14 -8.33 11.58
N ALA A 154 1.40 -7.86 11.49
CA ALA A 154 2.23 -7.59 12.66
C ALA A 154 1.68 -6.43 13.52
N GLN A 155 1.21 -5.35 12.90
CA GLN A 155 0.59 -4.22 13.60
C GLN A 155 -0.66 -4.67 14.37
N ILE A 156 -1.53 -5.45 13.74
CA ILE A 156 -2.76 -5.95 14.36
C ILE A 156 -2.41 -6.90 15.52
N ALA A 157 -1.52 -7.86 15.30
CA ALA A 157 -1.11 -8.82 16.33
C ALA A 157 -0.47 -8.15 17.55
N THR A 158 0.23 -7.02 17.36
CA THR A 158 0.96 -6.35 18.44
C THR A 158 0.10 -5.35 19.21
N HIS A 159 -0.81 -4.62 18.54
CA HIS A 159 -1.45 -3.44 19.11
C HIS A 159 -2.97 -3.55 19.25
N TYR A 160 -3.59 -4.55 18.65
CA TYR A 160 -5.04 -4.67 18.63
C TYR A 160 -5.50 -6.02 19.19
N ARG A 161 -6.73 -6.06 19.67
CA ARG A 161 -7.39 -7.29 20.14
C ARG A 161 -8.33 -7.82 19.05
N PRO A 162 -8.69 -9.11 19.07
CA PRO A 162 -9.63 -9.68 18.11
C PRO A 162 -10.98 -8.94 18.05
N GLU A 163 -11.38 -8.37 19.18
CA GLU A 163 -12.65 -7.63 19.32
C GLU A 163 -12.57 -6.17 18.86
N THR A 164 -11.38 -5.68 18.48
CA THR A 164 -11.20 -4.29 18.04
C THR A 164 -12.05 -4.02 16.80
N PRO A 165 -12.96 -3.04 16.84
CA PRO A 165 -13.79 -2.71 15.69
C PRO A 165 -12.97 -2.23 14.50
N LEU A 166 -13.34 -2.61 13.28
CA LEU A 166 -12.66 -2.16 12.06
C LEU A 166 -12.59 -0.64 11.94
N LYS A 167 -13.58 0.10 12.43
CA LYS A 167 -13.58 1.57 12.45
C LYS A 167 -12.38 2.18 13.17
N ASP A 168 -11.77 1.47 14.10
CA ASP A 168 -10.62 1.96 14.88
C ASP A 168 -9.29 1.80 14.12
N ILE A 169 -9.27 0.99 13.08
CA ILE A 169 -8.10 0.77 12.21
C ILE A 169 -8.29 1.33 10.80
N TRP A 170 -9.50 1.71 10.47
CA TRP A 170 -9.86 2.27 9.16
C TRP A 170 -9.40 3.75 9.02
N CYS A 171 -9.11 4.19 7.76
CA CYS A 171 -8.75 5.56 7.40
C CYS A 171 -9.63 6.10 6.29
#